data_873569f411ad351dab048cebaf9a28af
#
_entry.id   873569f411ad351dab048cebaf9a28af
#
_cell.length_a   1.000
_cell.length_b   1.000
_cell.length_c   1.000
_cell.angle_alpha   90.00
_cell.angle_beta   90.00
_cell.angle_gamma   90.00
#
_symmetry.space_group_name_H-M   'P 1'
#
loop_
_entity.id
_entity.type
_entity.pdbx_description
1 polymer ?
#
loop_
_entity_poly.entity_id
_entity_poly.type
_entity_poly.pdbx_seq_one_letter_code
_entity_poly.pdbx_strand_id
1 'polypeptide(L)' 'MRTKQIYSSVENHSGFGAGDGDTERYEYECPCGKGKIIEEHDNIPGFRDHDVYIQCDECSKKYKLDTSKGVRSWELVKK' A
#
# COMPACT_ATOMS: atom_id res chain seq x y z
N MET A 1 -3.82 -13.90 3.01
CA MET A 1 -4.78 -13.72 1.91
C MET A 1 -4.52 -12.39 1.22
N ARG A 2 -4.46 -12.39 -0.09
CA ARG A 2 -4.39 -11.15 -0.86
C ARG A 2 -5.69 -10.93 -1.61
N THR A 3 -6.08 -9.67 -1.76
CA THR A 3 -7.30 -9.30 -2.46
C THR A 3 -6.99 -8.78 -3.86
N LYS A 4 -8.02 -8.50 -4.63
CA LYS A 4 -7.86 -8.04 -6.01
C LYS A 4 -7.46 -6.57 -6.05
N GLN A 5 -6.47 -6.25 -6.87
CA GLN A 5 -6.09 -4.87 -7.13
C GLN A 5 -7.17 -4.17 -7.96
N ILE A 6 -7.59 -2.98 -7.53
CA ILE A 6 -8.64 -2.21 -8.19
C ILE A 6 -8.15 -0.88 -8.75
N TYR A 7 -6.96 -0.44 -8.36
CA TYR A 7 -6.42 0.85 -8.81
C TYR A 7 -4.90 0.85 -8.68
N SER A 8 -4.25 1.54 -9.58
CA SER A 8 -2.82 1.83 -9.47
C SER A 8 -2.49 3.18 -10.07
N SER A 9 -1.53 3.87 -9.48
CA SER A 9 -1.01 5.11 -10.03
C SER A 9 0.47 5.26 -9.69
N VAL A 10 1.20 5.96 -10.57
CA VAL A 10 2.59 6.31 -10.32
C VAL A 10 2.72 7.79 -10.62
N GLU A 11 3.16 8.57 -9.63
CA GLU A 11 3.42 9.99 -9.80
C GLU A 11 4.92 10.23 -9.83
N ASN A 12 5.38 10.91 -10.87
CA ASN A 12 6.77 11.28 -11.00
C ASN A 12 7.01 12.65 -10.38
N HIS A 13 8.05 12.74 -9.56
CA HIS A 13 8.47 13.98 -8.92
C HIS A 13 9.82 14.38 -9.47
N SER A 14 9.93 15.56 -10.03
CA SER A 14 11.17 16.10 -10.55
C SER A 14 11.67 17.25 -9.69
N GLY A 15 12.99 17.48 -9.67
CA GLY A 15 13.58 18.60 -8.96
C GLY A 15 13.80 18.40 -7.46
N PHE A 16 13.78 17.18 -6.98
CA PHE A 16 14.12 16.86 -5.59
C PHE A 16 15.61 16.57 -5.47
N GLY A 17 16.42 17.60 -5.31
CA GLY A 17 17.84 17.48 -4.97
C GLY A 17 18.65 16.59 -5.90
N ALA A 18 18.97 15.38 -5.49
CA ALA A 18 19.88 14.49 -6.18
C ALA A 18 19.30 13.75 -7.38
N GLY A 19 18.06 14.02 -7.78
CA GLY A 19 17.46 13.37 -8.94
C GLY A 19 15.95 13.30 -8.87
N ASP A 20 15.38 12.60 -9.83
CA ASP A 20 13.94 12.40 -9.91
C ASP A 20 13.51 11.24 -9.03
N GLY A 21 12.32 11.34 -8.47
CA GLY A 21 11.72 10.28 -7.71
C GLY A 21 10.31 10.00 -8.19
N ASP A 22 9.70 8.94 -7.66
CA ASP A 22 8.29 8.67 -7.94
C ASP A 22 7.58 8.14 -6.68
N THR A 23 6.25 8.21 -6.72
CA THR A 23 5.39 7.65 -5.69
C THR A 23 4.44 6.67 -6.36
N GLU A 24 4.46 5.44 -5.91
CA GLU A 24 3.55 4.41 -6.38
C GLU A 24 2.42 4.24 -5.38
N ARG A 25 1.19 4.15 -5.88
CA ARG A 25 0.03 3.90 -5.05
C ARG A 25 -0.80 2.80 -5.69
N TYR A 26 -1.12 1.80 -4.89
CA TYR A 26 -1.96 0.68 -5.30
C TYR A 26 -3.12 0.53 -4.32
N GLU A 27 -4.31 0.29 -4.85
CA GLU A 27 -5.50 0.06 -4.05
C GLU A 27 -6.04 -1.33 -4.35
N TYR A 28 -6.44 -2.03 -3.29
CA TYR A 28 -6.96 -3.39 -3.36
C TYR A 28 -8.33 -3.44 -2.71
N GLU A 29 -9.16 -4.37 -3.15
CA GLU A 29 -10.45 -4.58 -2.53
C GLU A 29 -10.31 -5.04 -1.08
N CYS A 30 -11.21 -4.55 -0.21
CA CYS A 30 -11.34 -5.10 1.12
C CYS A 30 -12.18 -6.39 1.04
N PRO A 31 -11.91 -7.39 1.90
CA PRO A 31 -12.72 -8.62 1.90
C PRO A 31 -14.21 -8.39 2.09
N CYS A 32 -14.62 -7.33 2.78
CA CYS A 32 -16.03 -6.98 2.94
C CYS A 32 -16.63 -6.27 1.73
N GLY A 33 -15.81 -5.85 0.77
CA GLY A 33 -16.27 -5.15 -0.43
C GLY A 33 -16.62 -3.68 -0.25
N LYS A 34 -16.50 -3.15 0.96
CA LYS A 34 -16.90 -1.77 1.28
C LYS A 34 -15.75 -0.80 1.46
N GLY A 35 -14.54 -1.31 1.65
CA GLY A 35 -13.36 -0.49 1.88
C GLY A 35 -12.23 -0.84 0.94
N LYS A 36 -11.05 -0.41 1.31
CA LYS A 36 -9.85 -0.59 0.49
C LYS A 36 -8.66 -0.92 1.36
N ILE A 37 -7.67 -1.55 0.74
CA ILE A 37 -6.33 -1.69 1.31
C ILE A 37 -5.41 -0.85 0.43
N ILE A 38 -4.64 0.04 1.03
CA ILE A 38 -3.80 0.99 0.32
C ILE A 38 -2.34 0.59 0.52
N GLU A 39 -1.62 0.44 -0.59
CA GLU A 39 -0.18 0.20 -0.58
C GLU A 39 0.51 1.38 -1.25
N GLU A 40 1.44 2.03 -0.56
CA GLU A 40 2.15 3.19 -1.05
C GLU A 40 3.66 2.97 -0.96
N HIS A 41 4.38 3.40 -2.00
CA HIS A 41 5.83 3.34 -2.06
C HIS A 41 6.38 4.67 -2.55
N ASP A 42 7.22 5.30 -1.75
CA ASP A 42 7.93 6.51 -2.13
C ASP A 42 9.35 6.14 -2.55
N ASN A 43 9.64 6.32 -3.82
CA ASN A 43 10.96 6.03 -4.40
C ASN A 43 11.67 7.35 -4.69
N ILE A 44 11.81 8.19 -3.66
CA ILE A 44 12.46 9.49 -3.76
C ILE A 44 13.84 9.38 -3.11
N PRO A 45 14.92 9.82 -3.77
CA PRO A 45 16.25 9.81 -3.15
C PRO A 45 16.25 10.49 -1.77
N GLY A 46 16.64 9.76 -0.74
CA GLY A 46 16.60 10.23 0.65
C GLY A 46 15.28 10.02 1.36
N PHE A 47 14.22 9.63 0.64
CA PHE A 47 12.90 9.34 1.22
C PHE A 47 12.32 8.09 0.61
N ARG A 48 12.72 6.94 1.13
CA ARG A 48 12.20 5.66 0.65
C ARG A 48 11.27 5.07 1.70
N ASP A 49 10.01 5.44 1.62
CA ASP A 49 8.99 4.92 2.51
C ASP A 49 8.11 3.92 1.78
N HIS A 50 7.82 2.82 2.46
CA HIS A 50 6.90 1.80 1.97
C HIS A 50 5.89 1.56 3.08
N ASP A 51 4.62 1.65 2.74
CA ASP A 51 3.55 1.49 3.73
C ASP A 51 2.35 0.78 3.13
N VAL A 52 1.61 0.08 3.97
CA VAL A 52 0.35 -0.55 3.59
C VAL A 52 -0.60 -0.49 4.79
N TYR A 53 -1.84 -0.15 4.54
CA TYR A 53 -2.84 -0.05 5.61
C TYR A 53 -4.23 -0.41 5.10
N ILE A 54 -5.08 -0.82 6.03
CA ILE A 54 -6.49 -1.14 5.74
C ILE A 54 -7.33 0.12 5.96
N GLN A 55 -7.96 0.60 4.89
CA GLN A 55 -8.86 1.75 4.96
C GLN A 55 -10.31 1.27 5.05
N CYS A 56 -10.61 0.50 6.09
CA CYS A 56 -11.93 -0.04 6.35
C CYS A 56 -12.03 -0.44 7.83
N ASP A 57 -12.97 0.17 8.55
CA ASP A 57 -13.12 -0.10 9.98
C ASP A 57 -13.47 -1.55 10.27
N GLU A 58 -14.36 -2.15 9.49
CA GLU A 58 -14.76 -3.54 9.70
C GLU A 58 -13.63 -4.51 9.44
N CYS A 59 -12.91 -4.32 8.34
CA CYS A 59 -11.80 -5.21 8.00
C CYS A 59 -10.62 -5.04 8.96
N SER A 60 -10.36 -3.82 9.42
CA SER A 60 -9.29 -3.57 10.39
C SER A 60 -9.54 -4.25 11.73
N LYS A 61 -10.81 -4.52 12.07
CA LYS A 61 -11.17 -5.26 13.27
C LYS A 61 -11.04 -6.77 13.12
N LYS A 62 -11.21 -7.28 11.90
CA LYS A 62 -11.22 -8.72 11.63
C LYS A 62 -9.88 -9.25 11.11
N TYR A 63 -9.08 -8.39 10.51
CA TYR A 63 -7.84 -8.77 9.86
C TYR A 63 -6.72 -7.85 10.28
N LYS A 64 -5.51 -8.36 10.21
CA LYS A 64 -4.30 -7.56 10.33
C LYS A 64 -3.43 -7.78 9.10
N LEU A 65 -2.53 -6.86 8.84
CA LEU A 65 -1.59 -6.97 7.73
C LEU A 65 -0.30 -7.62 8.21
N ASP A 66 0.09 -8.69 7.54
CA ASP A 66 1.37 -9.34 7.74
C ASP A 66 2.33 -8.84 6.68
N THR A 67 3.34 -8.09 7.09
CA THR A 67 4.38 -7.56 6.23
C THR A 67 5.74 -8.17 6.52
N SER A 68 5.76 -9.34 7.13
CA SER A 68 7.01 -10.03 7.48
C SER A 68 7.87 -10.36 6.27
N LYS A 69 7.25 -10.51 5.11
CA LYS A 69 7.94 -10.75 3.82
C LYS A 69 8.15 -9.48 3.00
N GLY A 70 7.88 -8.32 3.59
CA GLY A 70 7.98 -7.03 2.92
C GLY A 70 6.61 -6.42 2.63
N VAL A 71 6.58 -5.10 2.44
CA VAL A 71 5.32 -4.38 2.19
C VAL A 71 4.70 -4.79 0.85
N ARG A 72 5.53 -5.02 -0.18
CA ARG A 72 5.02 -5.47 -1.48
C ARG A 72 4.43 -6.88 -1.44
N SER A 73 4.77 -7.64 -0.42
CA SER A 73 4.30 -9.02 -0.22
C SER A 73 3.33 -9.12 0.96
N TRP A 74 2.61 -8.06 1.23
CA TRP A 74 1.66 -8.03 2.34
C TRP A 74 0.58 -9.11 2.19
N GLU A 75 0.11 -9.59 3.30
CA GLU A 75 -0.99 -10.54 3.35
C GLU A 75 -1.96 -10.16 4.47
N LEU A 76 -3.24 -10.40 4.25
CA LEU A 76 -4.23 -10.28 5.30
C LEU A 76 -4.31 -11.60 6.06
N VAL A 77 -4.26 -11.52 7.37
CA VAL A 77 -4.46 -12.66 8.26
C VAL A 77 -5.54 -12.34 9.27
N LYS A 78 -6.33 -13.31 9.62
CA LYS A 78 -7.39 -13.13 10.62
C LYS A 78 -6.78 -12.87 12.00
N LYS A 79 -7.38 -11.95 12.69
CA LYS A 79 -7.02 -11.69 14.09
C LYS A 79 -7.45 -12.82 15.00
#